data_99a3243561bcb8764ea8f92dc635b4e1
#
_entry.id   99a3243561bcb8764ea8f92dc635b4e1
#
_cell.length_a   1.000
_cell.length_b   1.000
_cell.length_c   1.000
_cell.angle_alpha   90.00
_cell.angle_beta   90.00
_cell.angle_gamma   90.00
#
_symmetry.space_group_name_H-M   'P 1'
#
loop_
_entity.id
_entity.type
_entity.pdbx_description
1 polymer ?
#
loop_
_entity_poly.entity_id
_entity_poly.type
_entity_poly.pdbx_seq_one_letter_code
_entity_poly.pdbx_strand_id
1 'polypeptide(L)'
;MRLYEKWRPKTLEEVVGQEDAKRQIEIALRSGWGGKSWWINGPSGTGKTTLARIIARMGADDMFIEELDSADCLTVEGLRHIEEGMCFFGGGRGGRAYIVNEAHGLWCAIVRRLLGLLERLPNHCVFIFTTTGAGQKDLFGKQIDAGPLLSRCIPIELQTDGLEQKFARRCREIAVAEGLDGRLEADYVELAVKCKVNFRAMLQVVESGQMLHG
;
A
#
# COMPACT_ATOMS: atom_id res chain seq x y z
N MET A 1 9.35 -6.23 -17.81
CA MET A 1 8.56 -5.78 -16.63
C MET A 1 8.99 -6.64 -15.45
N ARG A 2 9.26 -6.07 -14.29
CA ARG A 2 9.75 -6.81 -13.10
C ARG A 2 8.69 -7.75 -12.55
N LEU A 3 9.08 -8.92 -12.01
CA LEU A 3 8.14 -9.93 -11.52
C LEU A 3 7.17 -9.39 -10.45
N TYR A 4 7.64 -8.58 -9.52
CA TYR A 4 6.78 -8.02 -8.49
C TYR A 4 5.73 -7.02 -9.00
N GLU A 5 5.92 -6.44 -10.20
CA GLU A 5 4.90 -5.64 -10.88
C GLU A 5 3.95 -6.52 -11.71
N LYS A 6 4.50 -7.50 -12.44
CA LYS A 6 3.73 -8.43 -13.27
C LYS A 6 2.72 -9.24 -12.45
N TRP A 7 3.16 -9.71 -11.27
CA TRP A 7 2.37 -10.55 -10.36
C TRP A 7 1.75 -9.79 -9.19
N ARG A 8 1.63 -8.46 -9.32
CA ARG A 8 0.99 -7.65 -8.29
C ARG A 8 -0.49 -8.02 -8.16
N PRO A 9 -0.99 -8.37 -6.97
CA PRO A 9 -2.40 -8.60 -6.70
C PRO A 9 -3.28 -7.43 -7.16
N LYS A 10 -4.43 -7.75 -7.73
CA LYS A 10 -5.42 -6.79 -8.23
C LYS A 10 -6.68 -6.77 -7.38
N THR A 11 -6.94 -7.81 -6.60
CA THR A 11 -8.08 -7.94 -5.68
C THR A 11 -7.59 -8.31 -4.27
N LEU A 12 -8.46 -8.16 -3.26
CA LEU A 12 -8.13 -8.53 -1.87
C LEU A 12 -7.88 -10.02 -1.73
N GLU A 13 -8.60 -10.85 -2.49
CA GLU A 13 -8.49 -12.31 -2.48
C GLU A 13 -7.12 -12.79 -2.98
N GLU A 14 -6.54 -12.08 -3.94
CA GLU A 14 -5.20 -12.37 -4.47
C GLU A 14 -4.07 -12.01 -3.50
N VAL A 15 -4.35 -11.17 -2.49
CA VAL A 15 -3.36 -10.79 -1.48
C VAL A 15 -3.09 -11.96 -0.55
N VAL A 16 -1.85 -12.42 -0.54
CA VAL A 16 -1.42 -13.54 0.31
C VAL A 16 -1.24 -13.08 1.76
N GLY A 17 -1.92 -13.76 2.68
CA GLY A 17 -1.91 -13.41 4.09
C GLY A 17 -2.69 -12.11 4.38
N GLN A 18 -2.32 -11.43 5.48
CA GLN A 18 -2.91 -10.15 5.89
C GLN A 18 -4.42 -10.24 6.17
N GLU A 19 -4.89 -11.36 6.73
CA GLU A 19 -6.33 -11.64 6.89
C GLU A 19 -7.05 -10.60 7.75
N ASP A 20 -6.39 -10.10 8.80
CA ASP A 20 -6.97 -9.07 9.66
C ASP A 20 -7.09 -7.72 8.93
N ALA A 21 -6.07 -7.34 8.16
CA ALA A 21 -6.11 -6.14 7.33
C ALA A 21 -7.21 -6.23 6.26
N LYS A 22 -7.34 -7.36 5.57
CA LYS A 22 -8.41 -7.61 4.60
C LYS A 22 -9.79 -7.47 5.23
N ARG A 23 -10.00 -8.12 6.38
CA ARG A 23 -11.26 -8.03 7.13
C ARG A 23 -11.60 -6.60 7.56
N GLN A 24 -10.60 -5.85 8.05
CA GLN A 24 -10.80 -4.44 8.43
C GLN A 24 -11.21 -3.59 7.23
N ILE A 25 -10.56 -3.78 6.08
CA ILE A 25 -10.90 -3.08 4.83
C ILE A 25 -12.34 -3.42 4.42
N GLU A 26 -12.73 -4.68 4.38
CA GLU A 26 -14.07 -5.12 4.03
C GLU A 26 -15.15 -4.53 4.95
N ILE A 27 -14.90 -4.54 6.26
CA ILE A 27 -15.81 -3.95 7.26
C ILE A 27 -15.98 -2.44 7.01
N ALA A 28 -14.87 -1.72 6.82
CA ALA A 28 -14.91 -0.29 6.59
C ALA A 28 -15.63 0.08 5.29
N LEU A 29 -15.53 -0.76 4.26
CA LEU A 29 -16.19 -0.55 2.97
C LEU A 29 -17.70 -0.81 2.99
N ARG A 30 -18.24 -1.49 4.01
CA ARG A 30 -19.70 -1.70 4.16
C ARG A 30 -20.49 -0.40 4.27
N SER A 31 -19.88 0.65 4.81
CA SER A 31 -20.49 1.99 4.90
C SER A 31 -20.24 2.87 3.67
N GLY A 32 -19.83 2.28 2.55
CA GLY A 32 -19.48 2.98 1.31
C GLY A 32 -17.97 3.09 1.12
N TRP A 33 -17.54 3.39 -0.11
CA TRP A 33 -16.13 3.48 -0.47
C TRP A 33 -15.51 4.85 -0.15
N GLY A 34 -16.16 5.92 -0.55
CA GLY A 34 -15.61 7.27 -0.48
C GLY A 34 -15.85 7.99 0.86
N GLY A 35 -15.33 9.22 0.96
CA GLY A 35 -15.36 10.02 2.18
C GLY A 35 -14.45 9.46 3.27
N LYS A 36 -13.46 8.65 2.91
CA LYS A 36 -12.59 7.95 3.86
C LYS A 36 -11.12 8.23 3.58
N SER A 37 -10.36 8.31 4.66
CA SER A 37 -8.90 8.29 4.61
C SER A 37 -8.36 7.04 5.29
N TRP A 38 -7.29 6.49 4.72
CA TRP A 38 -6.68 5.24 5.16
C TRP A 38 -5.22 5.47 5.52
N TRP A 39 -4.76 4.80 6.57
CA TRP A 39 -3.37 4.82 6.98
C TRP A 39 -2.84 3.38 7.04
N ILE A 40 -2.11 2.97 5.98
CA ILE A 40 -1.59 1.61 5.85
C ILE A 40 -0.14 1.60 6.32
N ASN A 41 0.10 0.96 7.46
CA ASN A 41 1.41 0.80 8.06
C ASN A 41 1.90 -0.65 7.94
N GLY A 42 3.22 -0.84 7.91
CA GLY A 42 3.82 -2.16 7.96
C GLY A 42 5.23 -2.20 7.36
N PRO A 43 5.98 -3.29 7.57
CA PRO A 43 7.32 -3.46 7.03
C PRO A 43 7.39 -3.35 5.50
N SER A 44 8.60 -3.13 4.97
CA SER A 44 8.81 -3.08 3.52
C SER A 44 8.48 -4.43 2.87
N GLY A 45 7.84 -4.40 1.70
CA GLY A 45 7.51 -5.61 0.93
C GLY A 45 6.32 -6.43 1.42
N THR A 46 5.55 -5.95 2.42
CA THR A 46 4.35 -6.62 2.95
C THR A 46 3.07 -6.36 2.16
N GLY A 47 3.09 -5.48 1.16
CA GLY A 47 1.95 -5.21 0.28
C GLY A 47 1.20 -3.89 0.51
N LYS A 48 1.74 -2.92 1.26
CA LYS A 48 1.11 -1.61 1.53
C LYS A 48 0.58 -0.92 0.28
N THR A 49 1.47 -0.63 -0.68
CA THR A 49 1.10 0.02 -1.94
C THR A 49 0.14 -0.84 -2.78
N THR A 50 0.24 -2.17 -2.69
CA THR A 50 -0.70 -3.09 -3.35
C THR A 50 -2.10 -2.92 -2.79
N LEU A 51 -2.27 -2.95 -1.46
CA LEU A 51 -3.56 -2.72 -0.81
C LEU A 51 -4.09 -1.31 -1.09
N ALA A 52 -3.23 -0.29 -1.07
CA ALA A 52 -3.63 1.08 -1.41
C ALA A 52 -4.24 1.15 -2.82
N ARG A 53 -3.59 0.54 -3.82
CA ARG A 53 -4.10 0.49 -5.20
C ARG A 53 -5.38 -0.34 -5.33
N ILE A 54 -5.51 -1.44 -4.58
CA ILE A 54 -6.74 -2.25 -4.55
C ILE A 54 -7.89 -1.41 -4.00
N ILE A 55 -7.72 -0.76 -2.84
CA ILE A 55 -8.75 0.11 -2.25
C ILE A 55 -9.13 1.23 -3.23
N ALA A 56 -8.15 1.87 -3.86
CA ALA A 56 -8.40 2.93 -4.83
C ALA A 56 -9.27 2.45 -6.00
N ARG A 57 -8.93 1.31 -6.59
CA ARG A 57 -9.62 0.72 -7.74
C ARG A 57 -11.02 0.19 -7.44
N MET A 58 -11.39 0.02 -6.18
CA MET A 58 -12.76 -0.37 -5.82
C MET A 58 -13.79 0.71 -6.17
N GLY A 59 -13.40 1.98 -6.20
CA GLY A 59 -14.33 3.08 -6.51
C GLY A 59 -13.87 4.06 -7.58
N ALA A 60 -12.59 4.03 -7.98
CA ALA A 60 -12.03 4.90 -9.01
C ALA A 60 -11.44 4.10 -10.17
N ASP A 61 -11.54 4.61 -11.39
CA ASP A 61 -10.82 4.09 -12.54
C ASP A 61 -9.38 4.60 -12.54
N ASP A 62 -8.47 3.85 -13.16
CA ASP A 62 -7.02 4.11 -13.09
C ASP A 62 -6.64 5.56 -13.47
N MET A 63 -7.35 6.20 -14.40
CA MET A 63 -7.10 7.60 -14.80
C MET A 63 -7.52 8.64 -13.74
N PHE A 64 -8.26 8.22 -12.71
CA PHE A 64 -8.68 9.05 -11.58
C PHE A 64 -8.02 8.62 -10.27
N ILE A 65 -6.94 7.86 -10.36
CA ILE A 65 -6.06 7.50 -9.25
C ILE A 65 -4.76 8.28 -9.39
N GLU A 66 -4.55 9.24 -8.50
CA GLU A 66 -3.31 9.98 -8.40
C GLU A 66 -2.42 9.34 -7.33
N GLU A 67 -1.27 8.84 -7.73
CA GLU A 67 -0.31 8.19 -6.84
C GLU A 67 1.00 8.97 -6.78
N LEU A 68 1.38 9.37 -5.58
CA LEU A 68 2.65 10.00 -5.28
C LEU A 68 3.60 8.94 -4.70
N ASP A 69 4.77 8.77 -5.28
CA ASP A 69 5.76 7.77 -4.85
C ASP A 69 6.36 8.09 -3.48
N SER A 70 6.41 9.36 -3.11
CA SER A 70 6.88 9.83 -1.81
C SER A 70 6.08 11.05 -1.37
N ALA A 71 5.88 11.18 -0.07
CA ALA A 71 5.24 12.34 0.54
C ALA A 71 6.00 13.66 0.30
N ASP A 72 7.31 13.60 0.07
CA ASP A 72 8.13 14.78 -0.29
C ASP A 72 7.68 15.41 -1.61
N CYS A 73 7.04 14.63 -2.49
CA CYS A 73 6.45 15.12 -3.73
C CYS A 73 5.15 15.90 -3.53
N LEU A 74 4.52 15.80 -2.35
CA LEU A 74 3.29 16.49 -2.03
C LEU A 74 3.58 17.93 -1.59
N THR A 75 3.52 18.85 -2.54
CA THR A 75 3.70 20.28 -2.29
C THR A 75 2.39 20.97 -1.90
N VAL A 76 2.47 22.20 -1.41
CA VAL A 76 1.29 23.04 -1.15
C VAL A 76 0.46 23.26 -2.41
N GLU A 77 1.11 23.41 -3.54
CA GLU A 77 0.47 23.58 -4.86
C GLU A 77 -0.19 22.27 -5.34
N GLY A 78 0.50 21.14 -5.15
CA GLY A 78 -0.06 19.81 -5.42
C GLY A 78 -1.32 19.53 -4.60
N LEU A 79 -1.31 19.89 -3.30
CA LEU A 79 -2.51 19.77 -2.48
C LEU A 79 -3.67 20.65 -2.98
N ARG A 80 -3.38 21.87 -3.43
CA ARG A 80 -4.39 22.74 -4.02
C ARG A 80 -4.98 22.13 -5.29
N HIS A 81 -4.14 21.56 -6.16
CA HIS A 81 -4.60 20.85 -7.35
C HIS A 81 -5.50 19.66 -7.00
N ILE A 82 -5.13 18.90 -5.97
CA ILE A 82 -5.96 17.82 -5.42
C ILE A 82 -7.31 18.36 -4.93
N GLU A 83 -7.33 19.46 -4.15
CA GLU A 83 -8.56 20.09 -3.65
C GLU A 83 -9.47 20.54 -4.82
N GLU A 84 -8.92 21.12 -5.86
CA GLU A 84 -9.66 21.50 -7.07
C GLU A 84 -10.21 20.26 -7.79
N GLY A 85 -9.41 19.19 -7.91
CA GLY A 85 -9.82 17.93 -8.51
C GLY A 85 -10.97 17.24 -7.76
N MET A 86 -10.98 17.35 -6.42
CA MET A 86 -12.04 16.79 -5.57
C MET A 86 -13.43 17.42 -5.79
N CYS A 87 -13.50 18.59 -6.40
CA CYS A 87 -14.79 19.22 -6.74
C CYS A 87 -15.51 18.47 -7.86
N PHE A 88 -14.85 17.59 -8.58
CA PHE A 88 -15.39 16.88 -9.73
C PHE A 88 -15.43 15.39 -9.50
N PHE A 89 -16.49 14.74 -9.95
CA PHE A 89 -16.54 13.28 -10.01
C PHE A 89 -15.53 12.73 -11.02
N GLY A 90 -15.04 11.51 -10.76
CA GLY A 90 -14.31 10.74 -11.77
C GLY A 90 -15.25 10.27 -12.88
N GLY A 91 -14.73 9.84 -14.01
CA GLY A 91 -15.50 9.09 -15.01
C GLY A 91 -15.78 7.65 -14.56
N GLY A 92 -16.56 6.90 -15.32
CA GLY A 92 -16.81 5.49 -15.10
C GLY A 92 -17.42 5.20 -13.73
N ARG A 93 -16.59 4.71 -12.78
CA ARG A 93 -16.99 4.41 -11.39
C ARG A 93 -17.36 5.65 -10.56
N GLY A 94 -17.02 6.83 -11.03
CA GLY A 94 -17.35 8.10 -10.40
C GLY A 94 -16.41 8.55 -9.28
N GLY A 95 -15.55 7.69 -8.79
CA GLY A 95 -14.64 7.99 -7.67
C GLY A 95 -13.31 8.61 -8.09
N ARG A 96 -12.64 9.25 -7.14
CA ARG A 96 -11.24 9.70 -7.22
C ARG A 96 -10.44 9.19 -6.04
N ALA A 97 -9.23 8.75 -6.27
CA ALA A 97 -8.34 8.25 -5.22
C ALA A 97 -6.99 8.96 -5.26
N TYR A 98 -6.50 9.29 -4.08
CA TYR A 98 -5.20 9.92 -3.87
C TYR A 98 -4.36 9.03 -2.97
N ILE A 99 -3.25 8.52 -3.51
CA ILE A 99 -2.33 7.64 -2.78
C ILE A 99 -1.04 8.41 -2.52
N VAL A 100 -0.66 8.50 -1.26
CA VAL A 100 0.60 9.12 -0.82
C VAL A 100 1.46 8.03 -0.18
N ASN A 101 2.47 7.57 -0.93
CA ASN A 101 3.41 6.59 -0.42
C ASN A 101 4.46 7.26 0.48
N GLU A 102 5.05 6.47 1.37
CA GLU A 102 6.09 6.90 2.32
C GLU A 102 5.69 8.19 3.07
N ALA A 103 4.48 8.19 3.62
CA ALA A 103 3.85 9.33 4.29
C ALA A 103 4.65 9.90 5.48
N HIS A 104 5.71 9.20 5.92
CA HIS A 104 6.65 9.72 6.91
C HIS A 104 7.48 10.93 6.43
N GLY A 105 7.51 11.22 5.14
CA GLY A 105 8.11 12.43 4.58
C GLY A 105 7.20 13.67 4.57
N LEU A 106 5.99 13.61 5.15
CA LEU A 106 5.06 14.76 5.15
C LEU A 106 5.59 15.92 6.00
N TRP A 107 5.62 17.12 5.42
CA TRP A 107 6.03 18.34 6.10
C TRP A 107 4.90 18.91 6.96
N CYS A 108 5.24 19.58 8.07
CA CYS A 108 4.27 20.21 9.00
C CYS A 108 3.20 21.04 8.31
N ALA A 109 3.59 21.85 7.31
CA ALA A 109 2.68 22.73 6.58
C ALA A 109 1.64 21.91 5.78
N ILE A 110 2.07 20.78 5.21
CA ILE A 110 1.22 19.86 4.46
C ILE A 110 0.26 19.15 5.41
N VAL A 111 0.77 18.62 6.55
CA VAL A 111 -0.08 17.95 7.56
C VAL A 111 -1.21 18.89 8.02
N ARG A 112 -0.92 20.15 8.34
CA ARG A 112 -1.96 21.11 8.76
C ARG A 112 -3.05 21.31 7.70
N ARG A 113 -2.70 21.36 6.43
CA ARG A 113 -3.67 21.49 5.34
C ARG A 113 -4.47 20.19 5.15
N LEU A 114 -3.80 19.05 5.22
CA LEU A 114 -4.45 17.73 5.15
C LEU A 114 -5.53 17.58 6.22
N LEU A 115 -5.32 18.04 7.45
CA LEU A 115 -6.33 17.97 8.51
C LEU A 115 -7.67 18.59 8.07
N GLY A 116 -7.64 19.80 7.51
CA GLY A 116 -8.84 20.46 7.03
C GLY A 116 -9.46 19.81 5.79
N LEU A 117 -8.62 19.24 4.91
CA LEU A 117 -9.06 18.53 3.71
C LEU A 117 -9.75 17.22 4.07
N LEU A 118 -9.15 16.41 4.95
CA LEU A 118 -9.69 15.11 5.35
C LEU A 118 -11.01 15.20 6.12
N GLU A 119 -11.25 16.30 6.85
CA GLU A 119 -12.55 16.57 7.51
C GLU A 119 -13.69 16.84 6.51
N ARG A 120 -13.35 17.33 5.31
CA ARG A 120 -14.32 17.71 4.27
C ARG A 120 -14.21 16.82 3.04
N LEU A 121 -13.66 15.62 3.20
CA LEU A 121 -13.42 14.70 2.09
C LEU A 121 -14.76 14.30 1.43
N PRO A 122 -14.97 14.58 0.13
CA PRO A 122 -16.20 14.22 -0.55
C PRO A 122 -16.44 12.72 -0.58
N ASN A 123 -17.72 12.31 -0.61
CA ASN A 123 -18.09 10.89 -0.64
C ASN A 123 -17.70 10.14 -1.93
N HIS A 124 -17.19 10.83 -2.94
CA HIS A 124 -16.61 10.24 -4.14
C HIS A 124 -15.07 10.27 -4.14
N CYS A 125 -14.45 10.63 -3.03
CA CYS A 125 -13.00 10.71 -2.90
C CYS A 125 -12.49 9.81 -1.77
N VAL A 126 -11.29 9.25 -1.94
CA VAL A 126 -10.54 8.59 -0.86
C VAL A 126 -9.10 9.11 -0.83
N PHE A 127 -8.55 9.18 0.38
CA PHE A 127 -7.13 9.41 0.61
C PHE A 127 -6.49 8.17 1.24
N ILE A 128 -5.32 7.76 0.73
CA ILE A 128 -4.64 6.56 1.22
C ILE A 128 -3.17 6.88 1.45
N PHE A 129 -2.76 6.77 2.68
CA PHE A 129 -1.36 6.96 3.09
C PHE A 129 -0.71 5.60 3.33
N THR A 130 0.52 5.42 2.85
CA THR A 130 1.32 4.24 3.20
C THR A 130 2.59 4.66 3.93
N THR A 131 3.01 3.90 4.93
CA THR A 131 4.23 4.17 5.69
C THR A 131 4.88 2.90 6.21
N THR A 132 6.16 2.98 6.57
CA THR A 132 6.85 1.92 7.32
C THR A 132 6.78 2.22 8.81
N GLY A 133 6.74 1.19 9.67
CA GLY A 133 6.70 1.37 11.13
C GLY A 133 7.91 2.14 11.69
N ALA A 134 9.08 2.00 11.07
CA ALA A 134 10.26 2.80 11.38
C ALA A 134 10.03 4.28 11.02
N GLY A 135 9.56 4.54 9.79
CA GLY A 135 9.25 5.89 9.34
C GLY A 135 8.18 6.59 10.18
N GLN A 136 7.21 5.85 10.71
CA GLN A 136 6.19 6.42 11.60
C GLN A 136 6.80 6.96 12.92
N LYS A 137 7.81 6.29 13.47
CA LYS A 137 8.54 6.78 14.65
C LYS A 137 9.40 8.02 14.34
N ASP A 138 9.93 8.09 13.12
CA ASP A 138 10.79 9.19 12.66
C ASP A 138 9.98 10.43 12.26
N LEU A 139 8.78 10.26 11.66
CA LEU A 139 7.82 11.35 11.39
C LEU A 139 7.57 12.22 12.61
N PHE A 140 7.53 11.57 13.77
CA PHE A 140 7.19 12.18 15.05
C PHE A 140 8.41 12.49 15.91
N GLY A 141 9.61 12.32 15.37
CA GLY A 141 10.87 12.77 15.96
C GLY A 141 10.91 14.27 16.12
N LYS A 142 10.37 14.75 17.22
CA LYS A 142 10.55 16.07 17.86
C LYS A 142 9.71 17.27 17.40
N GLN A 143 8.97 17.28 16.28
CA GLN A 143 8.29 18.55 15.87
C GLN A 143 6.84 18.45 15.35
N ILE A 144 6.28 17.27 15.09
CA ILE A 144 4.91 17.13 14.59
C ILE A 144 4.11 16.14 15.45
N ASP A 145 3.01 16.62 16.02
CA ASP A 145 1.98 15.72 16.56
C ASP A 145 1.12 15.19 15.39
N ALA A 146 1.31 13.93 15.02
CA ALA A 146 0.49 13.31 13.99
C ALA A 146 -0.77 12.64 14.54
N GLY A 147 -0.97 12.65 15.83
CA GLY A 147 -2.20 12.13 16.43
C GLY A 147 -3.45 12.67 15.73
N PRO A 148 -3.55 13.99 15.46
CA PRO A 148 -4.68 14.56 14.72
C PRO A 148 -4.86 14.01 13.29
N LEU A 149 -3.80 13.71 12.56
CA LEU A 149 -3.89 13.11 11.21
C LEU A 149 -4.33 11.65 11.30
N LEU A 150 -3.69 10.88 12.17
CA LEU A 150 -4.00 9.47 12.38
C LEU A 150 -5.42 9.25 12.88
N SER A 151 -5.94 10.13 13.75
CA SER A 151 -7.31 10.04 14.27
C SER A 151 -8.39 10.25 13.18
N ARG A 152 -8.03 10.80 12.02
CA ARG A 152 -8.91 10.96 10.86
C ARG A 152 -8.79 9.85 9.84
N CYS A 153 -7.83 8.95 10.03
CA CYS A 153 -7.59 7.85 9.12
C CYS A 153 -8.03 6.52 9.72
N ILE A 154 -8.49 5.61 8.87
CA ILE A 154 -8.72 4.21 9.24
C ILE A 154 -7.35 3.53 9.26
N PRO A 155 -6.88 3.07 10.43
CA PRO A 155 -5.57 2.43 10.52
C PRO A 155 -5.65 0.99 10.01
N ILE A 156 -4.70 0.61 9.15
CA ILE A 156 -4.48 -0.76 8.69
C ILE A 156 -3.03 -1.12 8.97
N GLU A 157 -2.83 -2.16 9.76
CA GLU A 157 -1.49 -2.68 10.06
C GLU A 157 -1.21 -3.98 9.32
N LEU A 158 -0.09 -4.01 8.60
CA LEU A 158 0.40 -5.20 7.92
C LEU A 158 1.52 -5.83 8.75
N GLN A 159 1.42 -7.14 8.92
CA GLN A 159 2.33 -7.92 9.74
C GLN A 159 3.23 -8.81 8.86
N THR A 160 4.28 -9.34 9.45
CA THR A 160 5.18 -10.32 8.83
C THR A 160 5.08 -11.68 9.49
N ASP A 161 4.60 -11.72 10.73
CA ASP A 161 4.59 -12.94 11.54
C ASP A 161 3.71 -14.02 10.94
N GLY A 162 4.26 -15.22 10.79
CA GLY A 162 3.56 -16.38 10.24
C GLY A 162 3.29 -16.33 8.73
N LEU A 163 3.94 -15.40 8.00
CA LEU A 163 3.78 -15.30 6.55
C LEU A 163 4.88 -16.03 5.76
N GLU A 164 5.93 -16.54 6.42
CA GLU A 164 7.08 -17.17 5.76
C GLU A 164 6.64 -18.29 4.81
N GLN A 165 5.83 -19.21 5.28
CA GLN A 165 5.35 -20.33 4.49
C GLN A 165 4.40 -19.89 3.37
N LYS A 166 3.50 -18.96 3.66
CA LYS A 166 2.55 -18.43 2.67
C LYS A 166 3.27 -17.71 1.53
N PHE A 167 4.26 -16.89 1.88
CA PHE A 167 5.07 -16.15 0.91
C PHE A 167 6.01 -17.10 0.14
N ALA A 168 6.60 -18.09 0.80
CA ALA A 168 7.40 -19.13 0.14
C ALA A 168 6.62 -19.84 -0.93
N ARG A 169 5.41 -20.34 -0.60
CA ARG A 169 4.53 -21.02 -1.55
C ARG A 169 4.17 -20.13 -2.72
N ARG A 170 3.72 -18.89 -2.46
CA ARG A 170 3.37 -17.95 -3.52
C ARG A 170 4.55 -17.58 -4.41
N CYS A 171 5.72 -17.38 -3.81
CA CYS A 171 6.95 -17.09 -4.53
C CYS A 171 7.33 -18.23 -5.47
N ARG A 172 7.21 -19.49 -5.01
CA ARG A 172 7.47 -20.68 -5.82
C ARG A 172 6.46 -20.83 -6.96
N GLU A 173 5.16 -20.61 -6.70
CA GLU A 173 4.14 -20.62 -7.77
C GLU A 173 4.51 -19.66 -8.90
N ILE A 174 4.96 -18.45 -8.56
CA ILE A 174 5.41 -17.47 -9.54
C ILE A 174 6.69 -17.95 -10.25
N ALA A 175 7.65 -18.49 -9.52
CA ALA A 175 8.88 -19.02 -10.10
C ALA A 175 8.59 -20.13 -11.11
N VAL A 176 7.69 -21.06 -10.79
CA VAL A 176 7.23 -22.12 -11.70
C VAL A 176 6.57 -21.52 -12.95
N ALA A 177 5.68 -20.56 -12.78
CA ALA A 177 4.96 -19.92 -13.90
C ALA A 177 5.90 -19.15 -14.83
N GLU A 178 7.02 -18.66 -14.32
CA GLU A 178 8.06 -17.94 -15.10
C GLU A 178 9.19 -18.85 -15.61
N GLY A 179 9.18 -20.15 -15.29
CA GLY A 179 10.26 -21.07 -15.65
C GLY A 179 11.57 -20.83 -14.89
N LEU A 180 11.48 -20.25 -13.69
CA LEU A 180 12.61 -19.88 -12.83
C LEU A 180 12.70 -20.74 -11.55
N ASP A 181 11.92 -21.82 -11.45
CA ASP A 181 11.95 -22.77 -10.34
C ASP A 181 12.94 -23.92 -10.62
N GLY A 182 13.71 -24.27 -9.62
CA GLY A 182 14.65 -25.39 -9.63
C GLY A 182 14.98 -25.83 -8.20
N ARG A 183 14.25 -25.37 -7.20
CA ARG A 183 14.52 -25.60 -5.78
C ARG A 183 13.33 -26.24 -5.07
N LEU A 184 13.58 -26.83 -3.91
CA LEU A 184 12.53 -27.37 -3.05
C LEU A 184 11.75 -26.26 -2.34
N GLU A 185 10.55 -26.56 -1.87
CA GLU A 185 9.73 -25.59 -1.12
C GLU A 185 10.46 -25.07 0.15
N ALA A 186 11.27 -25.92 0.79
CA ALA A 186 12.07 -25.56 1.95
C ALA A 186 13.06 -24.41 1.65
N ASP A 187 13.65 -24.40 0.45
CA ASP A 187 14.59 -23.34 0.03
C ASP A 187 13.87 -21.98 -0.10
N TYR A 188 12.60 -21.99 -0.52
CA TYR A 188 11.78 -20.78 -0.57
C TYR A 188 11.38 -20.28 0.83
N VAL A 189 11.21 -21.19 1.80
CA VAL A 189 11.01 -20.80 3.21
C VAL A 189 12.26 -20.16 3.77
N GLU A 190 13.45 -20.73 3.53
CA GLU A 190 14.72 -20.11 3.90
C GLU A 190 14.89 -18.74 3.24
N LEU A 191 14.52 -18.61 1.96
CA LEU A 191 14.52 -17.34 1.25
C LEU A 191 13.61 -16.32 1.92
N ALA A 192 12.41 -16.72 2.35
CA ALA A 192 11.48 -15.84 3.05
C ALA A 192 12.08 -15.32 4.36
N VAL A 193 12.69 -16.19 5.16
CA VAL A 193 13.39 -15.81 6.40
C VAL A 193 14.58 -14.89 6.09
N LYS A 194 15.41 -15.24 5.12
CA LYS A 194 16.58 -14.46 4.70
C LYS A 194 16.20 -13.06 4.21
N CYS A 195 15.10 -12.95 3.49
CA CYS A 195 14.55 -11.69 3.01
C CYS A 195 13.69 -10.95 4.07
N LYS A 196 13.64 -11.44 5.32
CA LYS A 196 12.81 -10.86 6.40
C LYS A 196 11.34 -10.67 5.98
N VAL A 197 10.80 -11.68 5.32
CA VAL A 197 9.41 -11.70 4.82
C VAL A 197 9.10 -10.51 3.88
N ASN A 198 10.09 -10.01 3.17
CA ASN A 198 9.93 -9.01 2.13
C ASN A 198 9.68 -9.68 0.79
N PHE A 199 8.41 -9.77 0.38
CA PHE A 199 8.01 -10.48 -0.84
C PHE A 199 8.62 -9.89 -2.12
N ARG A 200 8.80 -8.57 -2.17
CA ARG A 200 9.48 -7.90 -3.29
C ARG A 200 10.93 -8.38 -3.43
N ALA A 201 11.65 -8.47 -2.31
CA ALA A 201 13.03 -8.96 -2.29
C ALA A 201 13.11 -10.44 -2.69
N MET A 202 12.16 -11.28 -2.24
CA MET A 202 12.08 -12.69 -2.66
C MET A 202 11.93 -12.82 -4.18
N LEU A 203 11.01 -12.07 -4.78
CA LEU A 203 10.79 -12.08 -6.23
C LEU A 203 12.01 -11.55 -7.02
N GLN A 204 12.77 -10.61 -6.47
CA GLN A 204 14.02 -10.14 -7.08
C GLN A 204 15.10 -11.26 -7.10
N VAL A 205 15.17 -12.08 -6.05
CA VAL A 205 16.07 -13.24 -6.00
C VAL A 205 15.65 -14.28 -7.05
N VAL A 206 14.35 -14.55 -7.19
CA VAL A 206 13.83 -15.44 -8.26
C VAL A 206 14.17 -14.87 -9.64
N GLU A 207 13.91 -13.59 -9.87
CA GLU A 207 14.17 -12.90 -11.15
C GLU A 207 15.66 -12.92 -11.55
N SER A 208 16.57 -12.96 -10.55
CA SER A 208 18.01 -13.09 -10.79
C SER A 208 18.48 -14.52 -11.12
N GLY A 209 17.58 -15.50 -11.15
CA GLY A 209 17.88 -16.90 -11.46
C GLY A 209 18.52 -17.69 -10.29
N GLN A 210 18.63 -17.12 -9.09
CA GLN A 210 19.24 -17.80 -7.95
C GLN A 210 18.46 -19.02 -7.45
N MET A 211 17.19 -19.16 -7.86
CA MET A 211 16.34 -20.29 -7.52
C MET A 211 16.32 -21.38 -8.61
N LEU A 212 17.09 -21.23 -9.69
CA LEU A 212 17.33 -22.29 -10.65
C LEU A 212 18.32 -23.32 -10.08
N HIS A 213 18.29 -24.55 -10.60
CA HIS A 213 19.34 -25.53 -10.33
C HIS A 213 20.69 -24.99 -10.85
N GLY A 214 21.70 -24.97 -10.00
CA GLY A 214 23.10 -24.80 -10.40
C GLY A 214 23.64 -26.09 -11.01
#